data_15a84f53f7aeb5e7dff113e83482fb2a
#
_entry.id   15a84f53f7aeb5e7dff113e83482fb2a
#
_cell.length_a   1.000
_cell.length_b   1.000
_cell.length_c   1.000
_cell.angle_alpha   90.00
_cell.angle_beta   90.00
_cell.angle_gamma   90.00
#
_symmetry.space_group_name_H-M   'P 1'
#
loop_
_entity.id
_entity.type
_entity.pdbx_description
1 polymer ?
#
loop_
_entity_poly.entity_id
_entity_poly.type
_entity_poly.pdbx_seq_one_letter_code
_entity_poly.pdbx_strand_id
1 'polypeptide(L)'
;MMKNRVLFLITVVTVLSLVVGIFVFRVSGSSSSVSVEGCDPYNVKIQKGEKDSSVVISWKSKAECSAYIIYGGEMKDLHLIGIDLENDIKDRDHKVVINSLVSSKVYFFSIVSEGVTYGKDGLPISFSISSL
;
A
#
# COMPACT_ATOMS: atom_id res chain seq x y z
N MET A 1 6.41 33.40 -52.56
CA MET A 1 7.22 32.25 -52.06
C MET A 1 7.65 32.40 -50.59
N MET A 2 7.95 33.58 -50.06
CA MET A 2 8.34 33.77 -48.64
C MET A 2 7.22 33.55 -47.64
N LYS A 3 5.98 33.93 -47.92
CA LYS A 3 4.81 33.83 -47.00
C LYS A 3 4.52 32.39 -46.57
N ASN A 4 4.66 31.41 -47.52
CA ASN A 4 4.40 29.98 -47.19
C ASN A 4 5.51 29.34 -46.34
N ARG A 5 6.75 29.84 -46.45
CA ARG A 5 7.86 29.32 -45.61
C ARG A 5 7.76 29.80 -44.16
N VAL A 6 7.30 31.06 -43.96
CA VAL A 6 7.08 31.59 -42.63
C VAL A 6 5.91 30.90 -41.96
N LEU A 7 4.82 30.62 -42.66
CA LEU A 7 3.67 29.91 -42.14
C LEU A 7 4.05 28.45 -41.74
N PHE A 8 4.85 27.79 -42.53
CA PHE A 8 5.34 26.43 -42.26
C PHE A 8 6.25 26.40 -41.02
N LEU A 9 7.13 27.40 -40.85
CA LEU A 9 7.99 27.48 -39.65
C LEU A 9 7.18 27.72 -38.38
N ILE A 10 6.15 28.57 -38.42
CA ILE A 10 5.28 28.81 -37.27
C ILE A 10 4.52 27.53 -36.85
N THR A 11 3.99 26.79 -37.81
CA THR A 11 3.29 25.53 -37.51
C THR A 11 4.21 24.46 -36.92
N VAL A 12 5.45 24.36 -37.41
CA VAL A 12 6.41 23.38 -36.85
C VAL A 12 6.80 23.73 -35.43
N VAL A 13 7.05 25.02 -35.13
CA VAL A 13 7.40 25.45 -33.78
C VAL A 13 6.24 25.23 -32.79
N THR A 14 4.99 25.51 -33.20
CA THR A 14 3.83 25.27 -32.32
C THR A 14 3.59 23.82 -32.04
N VAL A 15 3.76 22.92 -33.01
CA VAL A 15 3.64 21.48 -32.81
C VAL A 15 4.75 20.95 -31.91
N LEU A 16 5.99 21.44 -32.10
CA LEU A 16 7.13 21.03 -31.28
C LEU A 16 6.96 21.46 -29.81
N SER A 17 6.44 22.65 -29.56
CA SER A 17 6.18 23.14 -28.19
C SER A 17 5.04 22.38 -27.50
N LEU A 18 4.01 21.94 -28.23
CA LEU A 18 2.94 21.08 -27.73
C LEU A 18 3.45 19.71 -27.33
N VAL A 19 4.31 19.09 -28.15
CA VAL A 19 4.89 17.78 -27.86
C VAL A 19 5.79 17.83 -26.63
N VAL A 20 6.64 18.86 -26.52
CA VAL A 20 7.49 19.06 -25.32
C VAL A 20 6.65 19.29 -24.06
N GLY A 21 5.57 20.08 -24.18
CA GLY A 21 4.64 20.30 -23.06
C GLY A 21 3.99 19.01 -22.53
N ILE A 22 3.57 18.13 -23.42
CA ILE A 22 2.98 16.83 -23.04
C ILE A 22 4.02 15.89 -22.38
N PHE A 23 5.27 15.93 -22.84
CA PHE A 23 6.35 15.14 -22.24
C PHE A 23 6.71 15.60 -20.82
N VAL A 24 6.76 16.90 -20.58
CA VAL A 24 7.08 17.46 -19.26
C VAL A 24 5.97 17.15 -18.24
N PHE A 25 4.69 17.16 -18.66
CA PHE A 25 3.57 16.82 -17.75
C PHE A 25 3.52 15.32 -17.39
N ARG A 26 4.11 14.42 -18.18
CA ARG A 26 4.13 12.98 -17.86
C ARG A 26 5.25 12.55 -16.91
N VAL A 27 6.25 13.39 -16.66
CA VAL A 27 7.42 13.04 -15.82
C VAL A 27 7.26 13.46 -14.36
N SER A 28 6.23 14.25 -14.02
CA SER A 28 6.05 14.78 -12.65
C SER A 28 5.11 13.95 -11.77
N GLY A 29 4.91 12.68 -12.08
CA GLY A 29 4.10 11.75 -11.28
C GLY A 29 4.95 10.80 -10.43
N SER A 30 5.99 11.26 -9.75
CA SER A 30 6.58 10.51 -8.65
C SER A 30 5.72 10.75 -7.41
N SER A 31 4.79 9.86 -7.14
CA SER A 31 4.18 9.70 -5.82
C SER A 31 5.30 9.25 -4.86
N SER A 32 6.03 10.21 -4.31
CA SER A 32 6.83 9.98 -3.13
C SER A 32 5.84 9.70 -1.98
N SER A 33 5.71 8.44 -1.59
CA SER A 33 5.08 8.08 -0.33
C SER A 33 5.93 8.69 0.78
N VAL A 34 5.49 9.82 1.32
CA VAL A 34 6.11 10.43 2.49
C VAL A 34 5.72 9.54 3.67
N SER A 35 6.65 8.70 4.15
CA SER A 35 6.41 7.96 5.38
C SER A 35 6.35 8.96 6.55
N VAL A 36 5.32 8.85 7.38
CA VAL A 36 5.22 9.64 8.60
C VAL A 36 6.20 9.06 9.60
N GLU A 37 7.09 9.89 10.14
CA GLU A 37 8.14 9.47 11.07
C GLU A 37 7.53 8.76 12.29
N GLY A 38 8.04 7.57 12.59
CA GLY A 38 7.60 6.76 13.72
C GLY A 38 6.39 5.87 13.44
N CYS A 39 5.84 5.86 12.21
CA CYS A 39 4.73 5.01 11.83
C CYS A 39 5.13 3.69 11.15
N ASP A 40 6.42 3.41 11.08
CA ASP A 40 6.91 2.11 10.60
C ASP A 40 6.51 0.99 11.58
N PRO A 41 5.83 -0.06 11.11
CA PRO A 41 5.44 -1.18 11.97
C PRO A 41 6.66 -1.94 12.46
N TYR A 42 6.69 -2.26 13.74
CA TYR A 42 7.69 -3.14 14.34
C TYR A 42 7.04 -4.16 15.28
N ASN A 43 7.78 -5.20 15.64
CA ASN A 43 7.32 -6.27 16.51
C ASN A 43 6.02 -6.94 16.02
N VAL A 44 5.95 -7.20 14.70
CA VAL A 44 4.80 -7.86 14.08
C VAL A 44 4.70 -9.29 14.59
N LYS A 45 3.52 -9.65 15.11
CA LYS A 45 3.20 -10.98 15.63
C LYS A 45 1.96 -11.51 14.92
N ILE A 46 1.98 -12.80 14.62
CA ILE A 46 0.86 -13.54 14.06
C ILE A 46 0.55 -14.67 15.03
N GLN A 47 -0.67 -14.74 15.50
CA GLN A 47 -1.07 -15.73 16.50
C GLN A 47 -2.43 -16.32 16.13
N LYS A 48 -2.68 -17.58 16.52
CA LYS A 48 -4.00 -18.18 16.40
C LYS A 48 -4.99 -17.39 17.24
N GLY A 49 -6.17 -17.12 16.69
CA GLY A 49 -7.24 -16.43 17.41
C GLY A 49 -8.04 -17.37 18.31
N GLU A 50 -9.03 -16.85 19.00
CA GLU A 50 -9.91 -17.60 19.88
C GLU A 50 -10.74 -18.66 19.14
N LYS A 51 -11.11 -18.38 17.88
CA LYS A 51 -11.82 -19.31 17.01
C LYS A 51 -10.82 -20.07 16.14
N ASP A 52 -11.07 -21.35 15.88
CA ASP A 52 -10.20 -22.21 15.06
C ASP A 52 -9.96 -21.68 13.64
N SER A 53 -10.85 -20.84 13.14
CA SER A 53 -10.76 -20.20 11.82
C SER A 53 -10.34 -18.73 11.89
N SER A 54 -9.69 -18.30 12.98
CA SER A 54 -9.29 -16.91 13.17
C SER A 54 -7.80 -16.75 13.46
N VAL A 55 -7.27 -15.60 13.07
CA VAL A 55 -5.89 -15.18 13.31
C VAL A 55 -5.88 -13.77 13.85
N VAL A 56 -5.01 -13.53 14.82
CA VAL A 56 -4.72 -12.21 15.38
C VAL A 56 -3.38 -11.75 14.84
N ILE A 57 -3.36 -10.61 14.19
CA ILE A 57 -2.15 -9.92 13.74
C ILE A 57 -2.00 -8.67 14.60
N SER A 58 -0.86 -8.53 15.28
CA SER A 58 -0.57 -7.37 16.10
C SER A 58 0.82 -6.80 15.77
N TRP A 59 0.95 -5.49 15.91
CA TRP A 59 2.21 -4.77 15.73
C TRP A 59 2.21 -3.48 16.55
N LYS A 60 3.35 -2.82 16.60
CA LYS A 60 3.53 -1.53 17.27
C LYS A 60 4.07 -0.48 16.31
N SER A 61 3.81 0.78 16.64
CA SER A 61 4.42 1.96 16.03
C SER A 61 5.00 2.87 17.13
N LYS A 62 6.00 3.69 16.79
CA LYS A 62 6.60 4.63 17.76
C LYS A 62 5.72 5.85 18.00
N ALA A 63 4.97 6.27 16.98
CA ALA A 63 4.00 7.35 17.03
C ALA A 63 2.57 6.79 17.00
N GLU A 64 1.58 7.60 17.31
CA GLU A 64 0.16 7.30 17.13
C GLU A 64 -0.19 7.39 15.64
N CYS A 65 -0.47 6.25 15.02
CA CYS A 65 -0.67 6.14 13.59
C CYS A 65 -2.00 5.48 13.26
N SER A 66 -2.63 5.92 12.17
CA SER A 66 -3.76 5.21 11.61
C SER A 66 -3.23 4.04 10.78
N ALA A 67 -3.60 2.82 11.16
CA ALA A 67 -3.09 1.64 10.48
C ALA A 67 -4.16 0.54 10.34
N TYR A 68 -4.03 -0.24 9.28
CA TYR A 68 -4.86 -1.38 8.96
C TYR A 68 -4.05 -2.40 8.16
N ILE A 69 -4.62 -3.56 7.90
CA ILE A 69 -4.01 -4.54 7.01
C ILE A 69 -4.82 -4.71 5.74
N ILE A 70 -4.13 -5.00 4.65
CA ILE A 70 -4.71 -5.56 3.43
C ILE A 70 -4.26 -7.01 3.34
N TYR A 71 -5.17 -7.91 2.98
CA TYR A 71 -4.85 -9.35 2.93
C TYR A 71 -5.62 -10.06 1.82
N GLY A 72 -5.17 -11.27 1.47
CA GLY A 72 -5.78 -12.10 0.46
C GLY A 72 -5.20 -13.50 0.40
N GLY A 73 -5.76 -14.34 -0.46
CA GLY A 73 -5.27 -15.70 -0.73
C GLY A 73 -4.11 -15.75 -1.74
N GLU A 74 -3.80 -14.66 -2.38
CA GLU A 74 -2.73 -14.55 -3.37
C GLU A 74 -1.83 -13.35 -3.07
N MET A 75 -0.51 -13.50 -3.22
CA MET A 75 0.46 -12.46 -2.92
C MET A 75 0.26 -11.17 -3.74
N LYS A 76 -0.24 -11.31 -4.97
CA LYS A 76 -0.46 -10.18 -5.89
C LYS A 76 -1.86 -9.58 -5.82
N ASP A 77 -2.75 -10.20 -5.05
CA ASP A 77 -4.16 -9.79 -4.93
C ASP A 77 -4.59 -9.73 -3.46
N LEU A 78 -4.26 -8.61 -2.82
CA LEU A 78 -4.65 -8.29 -1.45
C LEU A 78 -5.87 -7.35 -1.49
N HIS A 79 -7.06 -7.90 -1.64
CA HIS A 79 -8.30 -7.16 -1.84
C HIS A 79 -9.21 -7.07 -0.60
N LEU A 80 -8.85 -7.75 0.48
CA LEU A 80 -9.58 -7.71 1.74
C LEU A 80 -8.91 -6.76 2.72
N ILE A 81 -9.70 -6.11 3.57
CA ILE A 81 -9.20 -5.15 4.57
C ILE A 81 -9.51 -5.68 5.95
N GLY A 82 -8.51 -5.69 6.82
CA GLY A 82 -8.65 -5.94 8.25
C GLY A 82 -8.35 -4.66 9.04
N ILE A 83 -9.27 -4.26 9.88
CA ILE A 83 -9.15 -3.05 10.72
C ILE A 83 -9.11 -3.44 12.20
N ASP A 84 -8.47 -2.60 13.00
CA ASP A 84 -8.54 -2.68 14.45
C ASP A 84 -9.88 -2.09 14.91
N LEU A 85 -10.66 -2.92 15.59
CA LEU A 85 -11.98 -2.54 16.12
C LEU A 85 -11.96 -2.28 17.64
N GLU A 86 -10.85 -2.58 18.30
CA GLU A 86 -10.73 -2.48 19.76
C GLU A 86 -10.05 -1.18 20.18
N ASN A 87 -9.21 -0.61 19.34
CA ASN A 87 -8.41 0.58 19.62
C ASN A 87 -8.93 1.82 18.90
N ASP A 88 -8.41 2.97 19.28
CA ASP A 88 -8.68 4.24 18.59
C ASP A 88 -8.16 4.23 17.15
N ILE A 89 -8.69 5.11 16.32
CA ILE A 89 -8.30 5.25 14.91
C ILE A 89 -6.79 5.50 14.79
N LYS A 90 -6.20 6.19 15.77
CA LYS A 90 -4.75 6.41 15.87
C LYS A 90 -4.26 5.85 17.18
N ASP A 91 -3.37 4.88 17.12
CA ASP A 91 -2.77 4.24 18.29
C ASP A 91 -1.30 3.85 17.97
N ARG A 92 -0.60 3.40 19.00
CA ARG A 92 0.75 2.83 18.95
C ARG A 92 0.74 1.31 18.99
N ASP A 93 -0.30 0.75 19.57
CA ASP A 93 -0.53 -0.69 19.67
C ASP A 93 -1.69 -1.08 18.75
N HIS A 94 -1.40 -1.86 17.75
CA HIS A 94 -2.37 -2.26 16.73
C HIS A 94 -2.68 -3.75 16.82
N LYS A 95 -3.96 -4.11 16.68
CA LYS A 95 -4.43 -5.49 16.74
C LYS A 95 -5.58 -5.69 15.75
N VAL A 96 -5.40 -6.58 14.81
CA VAL A 96 -6.43 -6.95 13.84
C VAL A 96 -6.77 -8.41 13.98
N VAL A 97 -8.06 -8.71 14.05
CA VAL A 97 -8.58 -10.08 14.09
C VAL A 97 -9.21 -10.40 12.74
N ILE A 98 -8.69 -11.42 12.06
CA ILE A 98 -9.25 -11.94 10.82
C ILE A 98 -10.00 -13.23 11.15
N ASN A 99 -11.26 -13.30 10.79
CA ASN A 99 -12.13 -14.45 11.01
C ASN A 99 -12.44 -15.18 9.70
N SER A 100 -13.01 -16.39 9.82
CA SER A 100 -13.52 -17.17 8.70
C SER A 100 -12.45 -17.56 7.67
N LEU A 101 -11.24 -17.77 8.13
CA LEU A 101 -10.14 -18.27 7.32
C LEU A 101 -10.21 -19.79 7.15
N VAL A 102 -9.76 -20.29 6.01
CA VAL A 102 -9.65 -21.73 5.74
C VAL A 102 -8.29 -22.22 6.23
N SER A 103 -8.27 -23.17 7.17
CA SER A 103 -7.06 -23.63 7.85
C SER A 103 -5.99 -24.20 6.92
N SER A 104 -6.40 -24.82 5.80
CA SER A 104 -5.49 -25.42 4.80
C SER A 104 -4.93 -24.43 3.78
N LYS A 105 -5.37 -23.16 3.81
CA LYS A 105 -4.91 -22.13 2.88
C LYS A 105 -3.78 -21.30 3.47
N VAL A 106 -2.89 -20.87 2.57
CA VAL A 106 -1.91 -19.80 2.84
C VAL A 106 -2.55 -18.47 2.50
N TYR A 107 -2.35 -17.50 3.37
CA TYR A 107 -2.78 -16.13 3.19
C TYR A 107 -1.58 -15.19 3.20
N PHE A 108 -1.76 -14.05 2.59
CA PHE A 108 -0.75 -12.99 2.52
C PHE A 108 -1.34 -11.70 3.06
N PHE A 109 -0.55 -10.91 3.75
CA PHE A 109 -0.97 -9.59 4.20
C PHE A 109 0.16 -8.57 4.14
N SER A 110 -0.23 -7.31 4.07
CA SER A 110 0.65 -6.15 4.28
C SER A 110 0.00 -5.20 5.27
N ILE A 111 0.81 -4.51 6.05
CA ILE A 111 0.35 -3.46 6.95
C ILE A 111 0.36 -2.15 6.16
N VAL A 112 -0.74 -1.42 6.23
CA VAL A 112 -0.82 -0.05 5.71
C VAL A 112 -0.86 0.89 6.90
N SER A 113 0.15 1.76 7.02
CA SER A 113 0.26 2.74 8.10
C SER A 113 0.47 4.12 7.51
N GLU A 114 -0.43 5.06 7.82
CA GLU A 114 -0.47 6.42 7.24
C GLU A 114 -0.35 6.42 5.70
N GLY A 115 -0.99 5.45 5.04
CA GLY A 115 -0.99 5.32 3.58
C GLY A 115 0.24 4.66 2.96
N VAL A 116 1.23 4.26 3.77
CA VAL A 116 2.42 3.52 3.33
C VAL A 116 2.23 2.03 3.59
N THR A 117 2.53 1.20 2.60
CA THR A 117 2.40 -0.26 2.68
C THR A 117 3.71 -0.90 3.13
N TYR A 118 3.64 -1.72 4.17
CA TYR A 118 4.76 -2.42 4.77
C TYR A 118 4.57 -3.93 4.69
N GLY A 119 5.66 -4.63 4.45
CA GLY A 119 5.76 -6.09 4.41
C GLY A 119 7.12 -6.56 4.85
N LYS A 120 7.47 -7.80 4.55
CA LYS A 120 8.81 -8.35 4.77
C LYS A 120 9.61 -8.20 3.48
N ASP A 121 10.71 -7.43 3.53
CA ASP A 121 11.56 -7.16 2.37
C ASP A 121 10.80 -6.57 1.18
N GLY A 122 9.78 -5.73 1.46
CA GLY A 122 8.93 -5.11 0.44
C GLY A 122 7.83 -6.02 -0.13
N LEU A 123 7.70 -7.26 0.36
CA LEU A 123 6.68 -8.23 -0.07
C LEU A 123 5.65 -8.49 1.03
N PRO A 124 4.42 -8.89 0.68
CA PRO A 124 3.44 -9.32 1.66
C PRO A 124 3.94 -10.47 2.54
N ILE A 125 3.55 -10.47 3.80
CA ILE A 125 3.90 -11.51 4.77
C ILE A 125 2.92 -12.66 4.62
N SER A 126 3.42 -13.90 4.54
CA SER A 126 2.57 -15.10 4.43
C SER A 126 2.30 -15.74 5.79
N PHE A 127 1.12 -16.31 5.94
CA PHE A 127 0.75 -17.14 7.09
C PHE A 127 -0.26 -18.22 6.71
N SER A 128 -0.35 -19.28 7.51
CA SER A 128 -1.47 -20.23 7.50
C SER A 128 -1.83 -20.60 8.93
N ILE A 129 -3.12 -20.87 9.20
CA ILE A 129 -3.58 -21.25 10.54
C ILE A 129 -2.94 -22.57 11.00
N SER A 130 -2.70 -23.49 10.07
CA SER A 130 -2.10 -24.78 10.36
C SER A 130 -0.63 -24.70 10.79
N SER A 131 0.03 -23.57 10.57
CA SER A 131 1.44 -23.35 10.93
C SER A 131 1.64 -22.46 12.17
N LEU A 132 0.55 -22.01 12.81
CA LEU A 132 0.56 -21.16 14.02
C LEU A 132 0.36 -21.99 15.32
#